data_c584b73be5709eec3492b426df92199d
#
_entry.id   c584b73be5709eec3492b426df92199d
#
_cell.length_a   1.000
_cell.length_b   1.000
_cell.length_c   1.000
_cell.angle_alpha   90.00
_cell.angle_beta   90.00
_cell.angle_gamma   90.00
#
_symmetry.space_group_name_H-M   'P 1'
#
loop_
_entity.id
_entity.type
_entity.pdbx_description
1 polymer ?
#
loop_
_entity_poly.entity_id
_entity_poly.type
_entity_poly.pdbx_seq_one_letter_code
_entity_poly.pdbx_strand_id
1 'polypeptide(L)'
;MAYQNFNMDHQWLPFTPNRSFAKDPRIFVAADGMHFTTHDGKQVLDAISSLWCVGAGHNRKPINEAIKKQLDTLDYATAFQASNDKAFRAAEMIAAMAPGDLNKVLFCNSGSEAADTSMKVALAYHRARGEGHRNVFIGREKGYHGVGFGGMSVGGIQIGRASCRERVLVQV
;
A
#
# COMPACT_ATOMS: atom_id res chain seq x y z
N MET A 1 22.74 15.30 -16.31
CA MET A 1 23.38 15.37 -14.98
C MET A 1 23.75 13.97 -14.58
N ALA A 2 25.05 13.68 -14.41
CA ALA A 2 25.47 12.38 -13.91
C ALA A 2 25.08 12.28 -12.44
N TYR A 3 24.16 11.41 -12.08
CA TYR A 3 23.87 11.04 -10.71
C TYR A 3 25.07 10.27 -10.17
N GLN A 4 26.00 10.97 -9.55
CA GLN A 4 27.19 10.39 -8.97
C GLN A 4 26.87 9.89 -7.57
N ASN A 5 27.13 8.61 -7.35
CA ASN A 5 27.32 7.97 -6.06
C ASN A 5 26.19 8.09 -5.04
N PHE A 6 25.13 7.31 -5.22
CA PHE A 6 24.20 7.07 -4.13
C PHE A 6 24.90 6.24 -3.04
N ASN A 7 24.88 6.71 -1.80
CA ASN A 7 25.20 5.84 -0.67
C ASN A 7 23.97 4.96 -0.40
N MET A 8 24.08 3.67 -0.71
CA MET A 8 23.01 2.70 -0.55
C MET A 8 23.02 2.00 0.81
N ASP A 9 23.98 2.28 1.68
CA ASP A 9 24.18 1.55 2.94
C ASP A 9 23.08 1.84 3.98
N HIS A 10 22.44 3.00 3.86
CA HIS A 10 21.44 3.46 4.84
C HIS A 10 19.99 3.09 4.48
N GLN A 11 19.73 2.60 3.28
CA GLN A 11 18.39 2.21 2.87
C GLN A 11 18.26 0.69 2.79
N TRP A 12 17.44 0.12 3.67
CA TRP A 12 17.07 -1.28 3.58
C TRP A 12 15.83 -1.43 2.68
N LEU A 13 16.03 -1.92 1.46
CA LEU A 13 14.94 -2.18 0.53
C LEU A 13 14.17 -3.46 0.95
N PRO A 14 12.84 -3.38 1.10
CA PRO A 14 12.02 -4.55 1.41
C PRO A 14 12.01 -5.54 0.23
N PHE A 15 11.82 -6.83 0.53
CA PHE A 15 11.73 -7.92 -0.45
C PHE A 15 12.88 -7.95 -1.48
N THR A 16 14.03 -7.42 -1.11
CA THR A 16 15.16 -7.22 -2.02
C THR A 16 16.43 -7.81 -1.41
N PRO A 17 17.20 -8.63 -2.14
CA PRO A 17 18.53 -9.05 -1.70
C PRO A 17 19.50 -7.87 -1.80
N ASN A 18 19.54 -7.02 -0.77
CA ASN A 18 20.20 -5.72 -0.78
C ASN A 18 21.69 -5.77 -1.19
N ARG A 19 22.43 -6.82 -0.78
CA ARG A 19 23.84 -7.00 -1.18
C ARG A 19 24.01 -7.23 -2.68
N SER A 20 23.05 -7.91 -3.32
CA SER A 20 23.07 -8.11 -4.77
C SER A 20 22.58 -6.86 -5.50
N PHE A 21 21.58 -6.19 -4.96
CA PHE A 21 21.09 -4.92 -5.51
C PHE A 21 22.19 -3.86 -5.52
N ALA A 22 23.01 -3.75 -4.47
CA ALA A 22 24.10 -2.78 -4.41
C ALA A 22 25.19 -2.99 -5.48
N LYS A 23 25.34 -4.20 -6.04
CA LYS A 23 26.29 -4.50 -7.10
C LYS A 23 25.78 -4.10 -8.51
N ASP A 24 24.47 -4.14 -8.71
CA ASP A 24 23.80 -3.79 -9.97
C ASP A 24 22.45 -3.11 -9.66
N PRO A 25 22.51 -1.84 -9.24
CA PRO A 25 21.32 -1.15 -8.73
C PRO A 25 20.42 -0.67 -9.86
N ARG A 26 19.14 -0.97 -9.76
CA ARG A 26 18.08 -0.40 -10.61
C ARG A 26 17.51 0.84 -9.96
N ILE A 27 18.00 2.00 -10.34
CA ILE A 27 17.59 3.29 -9.78
C ILE A 27 16.86 4.09 -10.85
N PHE A 28 15.61 4.41 -10.60
CA PHE A 28 14.79 5.24 -11.45
C PHE A 28 14.90 6.71 -11.03
N VAL A 29 15.12 7.58 -12.01
CA VAL A 29 15.34 9.03 -11.81
C VAL A 29 14.28 9.89 -12.46
N ALA A 30 13.52 9.32 -13.40
CA ALA A 30 12.37 9.97 -14.04
C ALA A 30 11.37 8.91 -14.49
N ALA A 31 10.16 9.36 -14.80
CA ALA A 31 9.14 8.53 -15.41
C ALA A 31 8.20 9.38 -16.27
N ASP A 32 7.67 8.79 -17.35
CA ASP A 32 6.63 9.40 -18.16
C ASP A 32 5.77 8.30 -18.82
N GLY A 33 4.45 8.49 -18.81
CA GLY A 33 3.52 7.51 -19.35
C GLY A 33 3.68 6.12 -18.72
N MET A 34 4.22 5.17 -19.48
CA MET A 34 4.46 3.80 -19.02
C MET A 34 5.96 3.48 -18.84
N HIS A 35 6.84 4.45 -18.87
CA HIS A 35 8.27 4.20 -18.83
C HIS A 35 8.95 4.92 -17.68
N PHE A 36 9.91 4.22 -17.06
CA PHE A 36 10.91 4.80 -16.20
C PHE A 36 12.17 5.13 -16.99
N THR A 37 12.88 6.15 -16.53
CA THR A 37 14.26 6.42 -16.94
C THR A 37 15.18 6.04 -15.79
N THR A 38 16.14 5.16 -16.05
CA THR A 38 17.15 4.76 -15.07
C THR A 38 18.23 5.83 -14.93
N HIS A 39 19.05 5.74 -13.87
CA HIS A 39 20.15 6.65 -13.61
C HIS A 39 21.22 6.67 -14.71
N ASP A 40 21.34 5.57 -15.47
CA ASP A 40 22.21 5.44 -16.63
C ASP A 40 21.52 5.78 -17.96
N GLY A 41 20.32 6.35 -17.91
CA GLY A 41 19.58 6.90 -19.05
C GLY A 41 18.75 5.89 -19.86
N LYS A 42 18.68 4.62 -19.44
CA LYS A 42 17.88 3.62 -20.14
C LYS A 42 16.38 3.82 -19.88
N GLN A 43 15.57 3.49 -20.88
CA GLN A 43 14.12 3.42 -20.74
C GLN A 43 13.69 2.01 -20.33
N VAL A 44 12.88 1.91 -19.30
CA VAL A 44 12.34 0.65 -18.77
C VAL A 44 10.82 0.73 -18.72
N LEU A 45 10.16 -0.24 -19.36
CA LEU A 45 8.70 -0.33 -19.32
C LEU A 45 8.23 -0.73 -17.91
N ASP A 46 7.30 0.04 -17.36
CA ASP A 46 6.58 -0.29 -16.13
C ASP A 46 5.33 -1.13 -16.46
N ALA A 47 5.50 -2.44 -16.58
CA ALA A 47 4.42 -3.36 -16.93
C ALA A 47 3.48 -3.72 -15.76
N ILE A 48 3.76 -3.21 -14.55
CA ILE A 48 2.99 -3.51 -13.34
C ILE A 48 2.47 -2.26 -12.61
N SER A 49 2.52 -1.10 -13.29
CA SER A 49 2.08 0.18 -12.73
C SER A 49 2.67 0.45 -11.34
N SER A 50 3.98 0.24 -11.16
CA SER A 50 4.70 0.41 -9.88
C SER A 50 3.99 -0.32 -8.72
N LEU A 51 3.71 -1.61 -8.90
CA LEU A 51 2.92 -2.43 -7.97
C LEU A 51 1.52 -1.85 -7.71
N TRP A 52 0.79 -1.56 -8.81
CA TRP A 52 -0.61 -1.10 -8.83
C TRP A 52 -0.84 0.34 -8.34
N CYS A 53 0.21 1.09 -8.08
CA CYS A 53 0.08 2.45 -7.54
C CYS A 53 -0.12 3.52 -8.61
N VAL A 54 0.24 3.25 -9.88
CA VAL A 54 0.25 4.23 -10.97
C VAL A 54 -0.57 3.74 -12.17
N GLY A 55 -1.78 3.27 -11.91
CA GLY A 55 -2.67 2.72 -12.95
C GLY A 55 -3.06 3.71 -14.04
N ALA A 56 -3.00 5.01 -13.78
CA ALA A 56 -3.25 6.05 -14.78
C ALA A 56 -2.04 6.37 -15.67
N GLY A 57 -0.85 5.81 -15.34
CA GLY A 57 0.44 6.17 -15.94
C GLY A 57 1.16 7.26 -15.17
N HIS A 58 2.49 7.31 -15.38
CA HIS A 58 3.37 8.27 -14.71
C HIS A 58 3.19 9.69 -15.23
N ASN A 59 3.41 10.66 -14.36
CA ASN A 59 3.47 12.10 -14.68
C ASN A 59 2.26 12.63 -15.46
N ARG A 60 1.08 12.12 -15.18
CA ARG A 60 -0.17 12.60 -15.79
C ARG A 60 -0.41 14.06 -15.43
N LYS A 61 -0.27 14.94 -16.41
CA LYS A 61 -0.37 16.39 -16.19
C LYS A 61 -1.64 16.82 -15.44
N PRO A 62 -2.85 16.36 -15.76
CA PRO A 62 -4.05 16.76 -15.03
C PRO A 62 -4.00 16.40 -13.54
N ILE A 63 -3.43 15.24 -13.19
CA ILE A 63 -3.27 14.78 -11.81
C ILE A 63 -2.24 15.65 -11.09
N ASN A 64 -1.08 15.85 -11.71
CA ASN A 64 0.00 16.64 -11.12
C ASN A 64 -0.43 18.08 -10.86
N GLU A 65 -1.13 18.72 -11.80
CA GLU A 65 -1.62 20.10 -11.65
C GLU A 65 -2.71 20.20 -10.55
N ALA A 66 -3.58 19.20 -10.44
CA ALA A 66 -4.56 19.15 -9.35
C ALA A 66 -3.89 19.03 -7.97
N ILE A 67 -2.83 18.22 -7.86
CA ILE A 67 -2.04 18.07 -6.62
C ILE A 67 -1.34 19.40 -6.28
N LYS A 68 -0.65 20.04 -7.24
CA LYS A 68 0.02 21.32 -7.03
C LYS A 68 -0.97 22.38 -6.53
N LYS A 69 -2.11 22.53 -7.20
CA LYS A 69 -3.15 23.45 -6.78
C LYS A 69 -3.68 23.19 -5.37
N GLN A 70 -3.78 21.93 -5.00
CA GLN A 70 -4.22 21.58 -3.65
C GLN A 70 -3.17 21.92 -2.60
N LEU A 71 -1.89 21.69 -2.88
CA LEU A 71 -0.77 22.07 -1.99
C LEU A 71 -0.73 23.57 -1.71
N ASP A 72 -1.04 24.40 -2.71
CA ASP A 72 -1.11 25.86 -2.57
C ASP A 72 -2.29 26.33 -1.70
N THR A 73 -3.29 25.48 -1.47
CA THR A 73 -4.51 25.79 -0.71
C THR A 73 -4.49 25.18 0.69
N LEU A 74 -4.19 23.89 0.78
CA LEU A 74 -4.13 23.12 2.01
C LEU A 74 -3.28 21.87 1.74
N ASP A 75 -2.08 21.86 2.29
CA ASP A 75 -1.11 20.77 2.18
C ASP A 75 -1.44 19.60 3.12
N TYR A 76 -1.88 19.89 4.33
CA TYR A 76 -2.19 18.90 5.34
C TYR A 76 -3.35 19.33 6.25
N ALA A 77 -4.21 18.39 6.61
CA ALA A 77 -5.12 18.49 7.72
C ALA A 77 -5.19 17.13 8.44
N THR A 78 -5.19 17.15 9.77
CA THR A 78 -5.30 15.93 10.56
C THR A 78 -6.66 15.24 10.32
N ALA A 79 -6.67 13.90 10.32
CA ALA A 79 -7.91 13.12 10.33
C ALA A 79 -8.38 12.74 11.74
N PHE A 80 -7.84 13.41 12.78
CA PHE A 80 -8.19 13.19 14.16
C PHE A 80 -9.06 14.34 14.68
N GLN A 81 -10.37 14.10 14.84
CA GLN A 81 -11.40 15.09 15.21
C GLN A 81 -11.52 16.28 14.22
N ALA A 82 -10.88 16.17 13.07
CA ALA A 82 -10.92 17.12 11.97
C ALA A 82 -10.78 16.37 10.65
N SER A 83 -11.00 17.03 9.54
CA SER A 83 -10.80 16.47 8.20
C SER A 83 -10.73 17.60 7.16
N ASN A 84 -10.71 17.25 5.88
CA ASN A 84 -10.75 18.17 4.77
C ASN A 84 -11.81 17.73 3.75
N ASP A 85 -12.22 18.65 2.90
CA ASP A 85 -13.24 18.43 1.88
C ASP A 85 -12.87 17.36 0.85
N LYS A 86 -11.59 17.21 0.53
CA LYS A 86 -11.11 16.24 -0.46
C LYS A 86 -11.25 14.80 0.04
N ALA A 87 -11.02 14.58 1.34
CA ALA A 87 -11.22 13.27 1.95
C ALA A 87 -12.70 12.86 1.88
N PHE A 88 -13.62 13.76 2.21
CA PHE A 88 -15.07 13.49 2.10
C PHE A 88 -15.47 13.23 0.66
N ARG A 89 -15.00 14.04 -0.27
CA ARG A 89 -15.32 13.87 -1.70
C ARG A 89 -14.78 12.54 -2.24
N ALA A 90 -13.57 12.17 -1.88
CA ALA A 90 -12.99 10.88 -2.27
C ALA A 90 -13.80 9.70 -1.68
N ALA A 91 -14.20 9.79 -0.41
CA ALA A 91 -15.03 8.76 0.23
C ALA A 91 -16.41 8.63 -0.45
N GLU A 92 -17.04 9.73 -0.81
CA GLU A 92 -18.31 9.75 -1.57
C GLU A 92 -18.17 9.05 -2.93
N MET A 93 -17.12 9.37 -3.68
CA MET A 93 -16.86 8.73 -4.98
C MET A 93 -16.58 7.23 -4.86
N ILE A 94 -15.83 6.81 -3.84
CA ILE A 94 -15.54 5.38 -3.58
C ILE A 94 -16.84 4.67 -3.18
N ALA A 95 -17.64 5.23 -2.29
CA ALA A 95 -18.90 4.64 -1.86
C ALA A 95 -19.88 4.47 -3.02
N ALA A 96 -19.92 5.43 -3.96
CA ALA A 96 -20.75 5.34 -5.16
C ALA A 96 -20.35 4.19 -6.12
N MET A 97 -19.09 3.75 -6.07
CA MET A 97 -18.59 2.62 -6.87
C MET A 97 -18.64 1.28 -6.12
N ALA A 98 -18.81 1.30 -4.81
CA ALA A 98 -18.80 0.10 -4.00
C ALA A 98 -20.11 -0.72 -4.19
N PRO A 99 -20.04 -2.06 -4.10
CA PRO A 99 -21.23 -2.89 -4.24
C PRO A 99 -22.14 -2.83 -3.01
N GLY A 100 -23.44 -3.00 -3.25
CA GLY A 100 -24.45 -3.10 -2.18
C GLY A 100 -24.54 -1.83 -1.33
N ASP A 101 -24.51 -2.00 -0.02
CA ASP A 101 -24.61 -0.93 0.99
C ASP A 101 -23.27 -0.53 1.63
N LEU A 102 -22.16 -0.89 1.00
CA LEU A 102 -20.80 -0.53 1.46
C LEU A 102 -20.56 0.98 1.25
N ASN A 103 -20.99 1.78 2.20
CA ASN A 103 -21.00 3.25 2.11
C ASN A 103 -20.12 3.95 3.18
N LYS A 104 -19.28 3.21 3.88
CA LYS A 104 -18.34 3.77 4.86
C LYS A 104 -16.91 3.50 4.42
N VAL A 105 -16.11 4.54 4.31
CA VAL A 105 -14.73 4.49 3.85
C VAL A 105 -13.79 4.91 4.97
N LEU A 106 -12.84 4.06 5.29
CA LEU A 106 -11.72 4.37 6.18
C LEU A 106 -10.44 4.41 5.34
N PHE A 107 -9.80 5.55 5.29
CA PHE A 107 -8.51 5.70 4.63
C PHE A 107 -7.37 5.23 5.54
N CYS A 108 -6.46 4.45 4.97
CA CYS A 108 -5.25 3.95 5.61
C CYS A 108 -4.02 4.35 4.79
N ASN A 109 -2.84 4.33 5.41
CA ASN A 109 -1.59 4.72 4.74
C ASN A 109 -1.00 3.60 3.87
N SER A 110 -1.44 2.37 4.05
CA SER A 110 -0.97 1.21 3.28
C SER A 110 -2.01 0.11 3.22
N GLY A 111 -1.87 -0.80 2.24
CA GLY A 111 -2.68 -2.02 2.17
C GLY A 111 -2.47 -2.94 3.38
N SER A 112 -1.27 -2.97 3.96
CA SER A 112 -0.97 -3.71 5.19
C SER A 112 -1.77 -3.20 6.38
N GLU A 113 -1.83 -1.88 6.55
CA GLU A 113 -2.64 -1.24 7.59
C GLU A 113 -4.14 -1.48 7.37
N ALA A 114 -4.60 -1.39 6.12
CA ALA A 114 -5.98 -1.66 5.77
C ALA A 114 -6.38 -3.12 6.08
N ALA A 115 -5.52 -4.09 5.76
CA ALA A 115 -5.74 -5.50 6.06
C ALA A 115 -5.84 -5.75 7.57
N ASP A 116 -4.87 -5.27 8.36
CA ASP A 116 -4.89 -5.43 9.82
C ASP A 116 -6.10 -4.72 10.45
N THR A 117 -6.46 -3.55 9.96
CA THR A 117 -7.61 -2.79 10.45
C THR A 117 -8.93 -3.49 10.09
N SER A 118 -9.07 -4.04 8.89
CA SER A 118 -10.28 -4.78 8.50
C SER A 118 -10.52 -6.01 9.38
N MET A 119 -9.46 -6.73 9.74
CA MET A 119 -9.56 -7.86 10.67
C MET A 119 -9.98 -7.42 12.07
N LYS A 120 -9.42 -6.32 12.59
CA LYS A 120 -9.86 -5.75 13.89
C LYS A 120 -11.33 -5.33 13.86
N VAL A 121 -11.76 -4.70 12.77
CA VAL A 121 -13.17 -4.30 12.59
C VAL A 121 -14.08 -5.54 12.56
N ALA A 122 -13.70 -6.60 11.83
CA ALA A 122 -14.48 -7.84 11.78
C ALA A 122 -14.63 -8.48 13.16
N LEU A 123 -13.56 -8.57 13.95
CA LEU A 123 -13.61 -9.06 15.32
C LEU A 123 -14.52 -8.22 16.22
N ALA A 124 -14.38 -6.91 16.15
CA ALA A 124 -15.19 -5.96 16.93
C ALA A 124 -16.68 -6.06 16.54
N TYR A 125 -16.98 -6.17 15.25
CA TYR A 125 -18.33 -6.36 14.74
C TYR A 125 -18.99 -7.60 15.30
N HIS A 126 -18.35 -8.77 15.19
CA HIS A 126 -18.90 -10.02 15.71
C HIS A 126 -19.04 -10.00 17.24
N ARG A 127 -18.09 -9.42 17.95
CA ARG A 127 -18.17 -9.25 19.41
C ARG A 127 -19.36 -8.36 19.81
N ALA A 128 -19.58 -7.27 19.13
CA ALA A 128 -20.71 -6.35 19.39
C ALA A 128 -22.08 -7.02 19.15
N ARG A 129 -22.13 -8.03 18.27
CA ARG A 129 -23.34 -8.82 18.01
C ARG A 129 -23.54 -10.00 18.98
N GLY A 130 -22.69 -10.17 19.97
CA GLY A 130 -22.72 -11.33 20.87
C GLY A 130 -22.11 -12.61 20.26
N GLU A 131 -21.48 -12.52 19.10
CA GLU A 131 -20.87 -13.62 18.35
C GLU A 131 -19.34 -13.67 18.55
N GLY A 132 -18.84 -13.34 19.74
CA GLY A 132 -17.41 -13.24 20.02
C GLY A 132 -16.59 -14.52 19.81
N HIS A 133 -17.26 -15.67 19.63
CA HIS A 133 -16.63 -16.94 19.24
C HIS A 133 -16.17 -16.95 17.77
N ARG A 134 -16.63 -16.04 16.93
CA ARG A 134 -16.20 -15.89 15.53
C ARG A 134 -14.91 -15.09 15.44
N ASN A 135 -13.82 -15.70 15.83
CA ASN A 135 -12.50 -15.08 15.94
C ASN A 135 -11.42 -15.77 15.07
N VAL A 136 -11.81 -16.68 14.20
CA VAL A 136 -10.92 -17.41 13.30
C VAL A 136 -10.97 -16.79 11.91
N PHE A 137 -9.81 -16.44 11.37
CA PHE A 137 -9.64 -15.99 9.99
C PHE A 137 -9.10 -17.10 9.10
N ILE A 138 -9.65 -17.21 7.91
CA ILE A 138 -9.21 -18.18 6.91
C ILE A 138 -8.49 -17.44 5.80
N GLY A 139 -7.20 -17.68 5.66
CA GLY A 139 -6.38 -17.16 4.58
C GLY A 139 -6.29 -18.13 3.41
N ARG A 140 -6.26 -17.61 2.18
CA ARG A 140 -6.05 -18.42 0.98
C ARG A 140 -4.59 -18.78 0.80
N GLU A 141 -4.31 -19.97 0.27
CA GLU A 141 -2.98 -20.36 -0.16
C GLU A 141 -2.43 -19.35 -1.18
N LYS A 142 -1.14 -18.98 -1.05
CA LYS A 142 -0.46 -17.94 -1.84
C LYS A 142 -1.05 -16.53 -1.73
N GLY A 143 -2.02 -16.28 -0.82
CA GLY A 143 -2.57 -14.96 -0.58
C GLY A 143 -1.53 -14.03 0.04
N TYR A 144 -1.49 -12.76 -0.40
CA TYR A 144 -0.72 -11.69 0.23
C TYR A 144 -1.67 -10.68 0.85
N HIS A 145 -1.49 -10.40 2.14
CA HIS A 145 -2.35 -9.49 2.89
C HIS A 145 -1.56 -8.41 3.64
N GLY A 146 -0.35 -8.12 3.18
CA GLY A 146 0.50 -7.11 3.78
C GLY A 146 1.54 -7.64 4.74
N VAL A 147 2.27 -6.73 5.38
CA VAL A 147 3.42 -7.00 6.27
C VAL A 147 3.12 -6.74 7.74
N GLY A 148 1.89 -6.34 8.10
CA GLY A 148 1.42 -6.30 9.49
C GLY A 148 1.26 -7.71 10.06
N PHE A 149 1.26 -7.84 11.38
CA PHE A 149 1.16 -9.16 12.03
C PHE A 149 -0.10 -9.92 11.64
N GLY A 150 -1.24 -9.26 11.57
CA GLY A 150 -2.49 -9.87 11.13
C GLY A 150 -2.43 -10.30 9.66
N GLY A 151 -1.97 -9.43 8.77
CA GLY A 151 -1.80 -9.73 7.36
C GLY A 151 -0.86 -10.90 7.10
N MET A 152 0.27 -10.98 7.82
CA MET A 152 1.20 -12.12 7.74
C MET A 152 0.57 -13.41 8.28
N SER A 153 -0.23 -13.33 9.34
CA SER A 153 -0.87 -14.50 9.96
C SER A 153 -1.87 -15.17 9.03
N VAL A 154 -2.63 -14.40 8.26
CA VAL A 154 -3.58 -14.92 7.27
C VAL A 154 -2.97 -15.07 5.87
N GLY A 155 -1.73 -14.62 5.68
CA GLY A 155 -1.03 -14.71 4.40
C GLY A 155 -0.63 -16.14 4.03
N GLY A 156 -0.64 -16.47 2.74
CA GLY A 156 -0.25 -17.77 2.18
C GLY A 156 1.14 -17.80 1.54
N ILE A 157 1.80 -16.64 1.37
CA ILE A 157 3.13 -16.54 0.77
C ILE A 157 4.20 -16.90 1.80
N GLN A 158 5.15 -17.76 1.43
CA GLN A 158 6.20 -18.22 2.34
C GLN A 158 7.24 -17.13 2.69
N ILE A 159 7.37 -16.11 1.86
CA ILE A 159 8.23 -14.95 2.12
C ILE A 159 7.62 -14.15 3.30
N GLY A 160 8.32 -14.12 4.42
CA GLY A 160 7.82 -13.57 5.69
C GLY A 160 7.43 -14.63 6.71
N ARG A 161 7.21 -15.88 6.29
CA ARG A 161 7.04 -17.04 7.18
C ARG A 161 8.37 -17.70 7.57
N ALA A 162 9.48 -17.25 7.03
CA ALA A 162 10.79 -17.87 7.27
C ALA A 162 11.23 -17.88 8.75
N SER A 163 10.62 -17.04 9.57
CA SER A 163 10.84 -16.99 11.02
C SER A 163 9.72 -17.61 11.87
N CYS A 164 8.59 -17.97 11.26
CA CYS A 164 7.47 -18.59 11.97
C CYS A 164 7.08 -19.89 11.27
N ARG A 165 7.59 -21.02 11.77
CA ARG A 165 7.32 -22.38 11.25
C ARG A 165 5.91 -22.89 11.51
N GLU A 166 5.06 -22.11 12.14
CA GLU A 166 3.70 -22.54 12.50
C GLU A 166 2.66 -21.71 11.79
N ARG A 167 1.62 -22.40 11.30
CA ARG A 167 0.37 -21.74 10.96
C ARG A 167 -0.20 -21.18 12.26
N VAL A 168 0.16 -19.95 12.60
CA VAL A 168 -0.52 -19.27 13.69
C VAL A 168 -1.90 -18.92 13.17
N LEU A 169 -2.86 -19.80 13.49
CA LEU A 169 -4.24 -19.39 13.61
C LEU A 169 -4.23 -18.38 14.75
N VAL A 170 -4.31 -17.09 14.43
CA VAL A 170 -4.42 -16.07 15.48
C VAL A 170 -5.76 -16.27 16.13
N GLN A 171 -5.77 -16.99 17.25
CA GLN A 171 -6.81 -16.91 18.25
C GLN A 171 -6.53 -15.64 19.05
N VAL A 172 -7.33 -14.60 18.84
CA VAL A 172 -7.30 -13.38 19.66
C VAL A 172 -8.35 -13.50 20.77
#